data_f9a86786affac9b732d4a302b406388f
#
_entry.id   f9a86786affac9b732d4a302b406388f
#
_cell.length_a   1.000
_cell.length_b   1.000
_cell.length_c   1.000
_cell.angle_alpha   90.00
_cell.angle_beta   90.00
_cell.angle_gamma   90.00
#
_symmetry.space_group_name_H-M   'P 1'
#
loop_
_entity.id
_entity.type
_entity.pdbx_description
1 polymer ?
#
loop_
_entity_poly.entity_id
_entity_poly.type
_entity_poly.pdbx_seq_one_letter_code
_entity_poly.pdbx_strand_id
1 'polypeptide(L)'
;MKLFLIRHAQSTNNAIWEQTHFYDDRVPDPPLTKTGRRQAEILADFLATHGEHASIGESDPHNIRGFAITHIYCSLMKRAVATGEILSIRMGLPLLAWPDIHEYGGLFSQN
;
A
#
# COMPACT_ATOMS: atom_id res chain seq x y z
N MET A 1 6.51 18.31 8.27
CA MET A 1 5.65 17.17 7.81
C MET A 1 6.50 16.19 7.02
N LYS A 2 6.38 14.89 7.29
CA LYS A 2 6.98 13.84 6.47
C LYS A 2 5.87 13.15 5.68
N LEU A 3 6.09 12.94 4.39
CA LEU A 3 5.17 12.21 3.51
C LEU A 3 5.84 10.93 3.02
N PHE A 4 5.19 9.80 3.22
CA PHE A 4 5.63 8.51 2.70
C PHE A 4 4.68 8.07 1.59
N LEU A 5 5.22 7.76 0.44
CA LEU A 5 4.47 7.20 -0.68
C LEU A 5 4.70 5.69 -0.74
N ILE A 6 3.61 4.94 -0.60
CA ILE A 6 3.65 3.49 -0.55
C ILE A 6 2.86 2.95 -1.74
N ARG A 7 3.50 2.09 -2.53
CA ARG A 7 2.81 1.36 -3.58
C ARG A 7 1.93 0.26 -2.96
N HIS A 8 0.73 0.07 -3.51
CA HIS A 8 -0.11 -1.07 -3.12
C HIS A 8 0.62 -2.41 -3.32
N ALA A 9 0.25 -3.41 -2.55
CA ALA A 9 0.76 -4.77 -2.67
C ALA A 9 0.29 -5.45 -3.97
N GLN A 10 0.81 -6.64 -4.28
CA GLN A 10 0.51 -7.34 -5.53
C GLN A 10 -1.00 -7.53 -5.72
N SER A 11 -1.52 -7.01 -6.82
CA SER A 11 -2.88 -7.26 -7.30
C SER A 11 -2.92 -8.48 -8.24
N THR A 12 -4.13 -8.95 -8.53
CA THR A 12 -4.31 -10.03 -9.50
C THR A 12 -3.78 -9.66 -10.89
N ASN A 13 -3.93 -8.40 -11.30
CA ASN A 13 -3.35 -7.93 -12.58
C ASN A 13 -1.82 -7.91 -12.57
N ASN A 14 -1.20 -7.57 -11.44
CA ASN A 14 0.25 -7.66 -11.32
C ASN A 14 0.72 -9.12 -11.46
N ALA A 15 0.03 -10.07 -10.82
CA ALA A 15 0.37 -11.49 -10.90
C ALA A 15 0.20 -12.03 -12.34
N ILE A 16 -0.86 -11.64 -13.04
CA ILE A 16 -1.07 -12.01 -14.44
C ILE A 16 0.07 -11.48 -15.31
N TRP A 17 0.44 -10.23 -15.15
CA TRP A 17 1.56 -9.64 -15.89
C TRP A 17 2.89 -10.34 -15.61
N GLU A 18 3.19 -10.65 -14.36
CA GLU A 18 4.42 -11.35 -13.98
C GLU A 18 4.51 -12.75 -14.58
N GLN A 19 3.38 -13.45 -14.75
CA GLN A 19 3.33 -14.79 -15.29
C GLN A 19 3.29 -14.85 -16.81
N THR A 20 2.55 -13.94 -17.44
CA THR A 20 2.24 -14.05 -18.88
C THR A 20 2.85 -12.95 -19.74
N HIS A 21 3.14 -11.77 -19.15
CA HIS A 21 3.48 -10.53 -19.84
C HIS A 21 2.38 -10.02 -20.79
N PHE A 22 1.15 -10.51 -20.64
CA PHE A 22 -0.03 -10.11 -21.40
C PHE A 22 -1.05 -9.44 -20.51
N TYR A 23 -1.93 -8.65 -21.12
CA TYR A 23 -2.96 -7.88 -20.42
C TYR A 23 -4.38 -8.44 -20.60
N ASP A 24 -4.54 -9.53 -21.37
CA ASP A 24 -5.86 -9.98 -21.84
C ASP A 24 -6.79 -10.43 -20.72
N ASP A 25 -6.26 -11.03 -19.67
CA ASP A 25 -7.05 -11.57 -18.54
C ASP A 25 -7.17 -10.62 -17.34
N ARG A 26 -6.74 -9.37 -17.47
CA ARG A 26 -6.82 -8.43 -16.36
C ARG A 26 -8.25 -7.96 -16.10
N VAL A 27 -8.54 -7.64 -14.84
CA VAL A 27 -9.83 -7.11 -14.41
C VAL A 27 -9.76 -5.60 -14.16
N PRO A 28 -10.90 -4.86 -14.28
CA PRO A 28 -10.90 -3.40 -14.18
C PRO A 28 -10.42 -2.84 -12.84
N ASP A 29 -10.76 -3.45 -11.73
CA ASP A 29 -10.38 -3.02 -10.38
C ASP A 29 -9.89 -4.24 -9.59
N PRO A 30 -8.64 -4.68 -9.82
CA PRO A 30 -8.16 -5.95 -9.30
C PRO A 30 -7.96 -5.92 -7.78
N PRO A 31 -8.39 -6.98 -7.08
CA PRO A 31 -8.09 -7.16 -5.67
C PRO A 31 -6.64 -7.58 -5.45
N LEU A 32 -6.19 -7.59 -4.20
CA LEU A 32 -4.91 -8.18 -3.83
C LEU A 32 -4.94 -9.71 -4.01
N THR A 33 -3.81 -10.26 -4.41
CA THR A 33 -3.56 -11.70 -4.33
C THR A 33 -3.27 -12.14 -2.89
N LYS A 34 -3.21 -13.44 -2.65
CA LYS A 34 -2.73 -13.99 -1.37
C LYS A 34 -1.30 -13.51 -1.07
N THR A 35 -0.44 -13.50 -2.08
CA THR A 35 0.92 -12.95 -2.00
C THR A 35 0.89 -11.47 -1.66
N GLY A 36 0.03 -10.69 -2.29
CA GLY A 36 -0.14 -9.27 -2.00
C GLY A 36 -0.58 -9.00 -0.57
N ARG A 37 -1.50 -9.77 -0.03
CA ARG A 37 -1.89 -9.67 1.38
C ARG A 37 -0.71 -9.93 2.31
N ARG A 38 0.09 -10.94 2.03
CA ARG A 38 1.30 -11.24 2.81
C ARG A 38 2.34 -10.12 2.71
N GLN A 39 2.53 -9.54 1.53
CA GLN A 39 3.39 -8.37 1.34
C GLN A 39 2.93 -7.19 2.20
N ALA A 40 1.63 -6.91 2.22
CA ALA A 40 1.06 -5.83 3.03
C ALA A 40 1.23 -6.07 4.53
N GLU A 41 1.09 -7.31 5.00
CA GLU A 41 1.34 -7.68 6.41
C GLU A 41 2.79 -7.44 6.81
N ILE A 42 3.74 -7.87 5.99
CA ILE A 42 5.18 -7.67 6.23
C ILE A 42 5.51 -6.18 6.25
N LEU A 43 4.95 -5.42 5.30
CA LEU A 43 5.12 -3.97 5.27
C LEU A 43 4.53 -3.31 6.51
N ALA A 44 3.35 -3.73 6.94
CA ALA A 44 2.70 -3.21 8.13
C ALA A 44 3.54 -3.43 9.39
N ASP A 45 4.11 -4.61 9.55
CA ASP A 45 5.02 -4.92 10.65
C ASP A 45 6.27 -4.03 10.63
N PHE A 46 6.84 -3.83 9.46
CA PHE A 46 8.01 -2.96 9.28
C PHE A 46 7.70 -1.51 9.63
N LEU A 47 6.57 -0.97 9.14
CA LEU A 47 6.16 0.41 9.38
C LEU A 47 5.69 0.65 10.82
N ALA A 48 5.13 -0.36 11.48
CA ALA A 48 4.69 -0.27 12.87
C ALA A 48 5.84 -0.34 13.88
N THR A 49 7.06 -0.62 13.45
CA THR A 49 8.22 -0.63 14.33
C THR A 49 8.47 0.77 14.88
N HIS A 50 8.48 0.88 16.20
CA HIS A 50 8.73 2.14 16.90
C HIS A 50 10.10 2.09 17.58
N GLY A 51 11.00 2.97 17.16
CA GLY A 51 12.22 3.25 17.93
C GLY A 51 11.96 4.29 19.03
N GLU A 52 12.63 4.17 20.17
CA GLU A 52 12.45 5.07 21.31
C GLU A 52 12.84 6.53 21.02
N HIS A 53 13.57 6.79 19.94
CA HIS A 53 14.16 8.10 19.64
C HIS A 53 14.02 8.51 18.17
N ALA A 54 12.83 8.36 17.60
CA ALA A 54 12.57 8.89 16.25
C ALA A 54 12.72 10.41 16.25
N SER A 55 13.86 10.94 15.80
CA SER A 55 14.02 12.37 15.60
C SER A 55 13.59 12.77 14.18
N ILE A 56 12.76 13.82 14.11
CA ILE A 56 12.29 14.39 12.87
C ILE A 56 13.50 15.01 12.14
N GLY A 57 13.76 14.57 10.90
CA GLY A 57 14.78 15.16 10.03
C GLY A 57 16.05 14.34 9.82
N GLU A 58 16.28 13.26 10.57
CA GLU A 58 17.40 12.35 10.31
C GLU A 58 17.01 11.25 9.31
N SER A 59 17.94 10.88 8.44
CA SER A 59 17.77 9.74 7.54
C SER A 59 17.78 8.44 8.33
N ASP A 60 16.76 7.60 8.15
CA ASP A 60 16.62 6.29 8.78
C ASP A 60 16.13 5.26 7.75
N PRO A 61 16.96 4.90 6.75
CA PRO A 61 16.54 4.03 5.65
C PRO A 61 16.16 2.62 6.09
N HIS A 62 16.61 2.19 7.25
CA HIS A 62 16.32 0.86 7.81
C HIS A 62 15.24 0.86 8.89
N ASN A 63 14.58 2.01 9.09
CA ASN A 63 13.56 2.18 10.12
C ASN A 63 13.99 1.75 11.54
N ILE A 64 15.24 2.00 11.88
CA ILE A 64 15.77 1.68 13.21
C ILE A 64 15.07 2.48 14.30
N ARG A 65 14.70 3.72 13.99
CA ARG A 65 14.05 4.67 14.91
C ARG A 65 12.53 4.73 14.76
N GLY A 66 11.98 4.02 13.76
CA GLY A 66 10.56 4.03 13.44
C GLY A 66 10.15 5.21 12.55
N PHE A 67 9.06 5.04 11.82
CA PHE A 67 8.54 6.06 10.89
C PHE A 67 7.66 7.10 11.58
N ALA A 68 7.13 6.82 12.77
CA ALA A 68 6.21 7.69 13.50
C ALA A 68 5.00 8.14 12.64
N ILE A 69 4.43 7.21 11.89
CA ILE A 69 3.27 7.48 11.03
C ILE A 69 2.06 7.78 11.90
N THR A 70 1.35 8.87 11.58
CA THR A 70 0.18 9.34 12.33
C THR A 70 -1.11 9.28 11.53
N HIS A 71 -1.02 9.30 10.19
CA HIS A 71 -2.17 9.30 9.29
C HIS A 71 -1.91 8.39 8.11
N ILE A 72 -2.95 7.66 7.68
CA ILE A 72 -2.91 6.78 6.52
C ILE A 72 -4.02 7.21 5.55
N TYR A 73 -3.64 7.50 4.32
CA TYR A 73 -4.56 7.79 3.23
C TYR A 73 -4.40 6.78 2.11
N CYS A 74 -5.49 6.46 1.42
CA CYS A 74 -5.43 5.60 0.24
C CYS A 74 -6.34 6.14 -0.86
N SER A 75 -6.09 5.68 -2.09
CA SER A 75 -7.03 5.86 -3.20
C SER A 75 -8.24 4.93 -3.04
N LEU A 76 -9.24 5.09 -3.90
CA LEU A 76 -10.47 4.28 -3.88
C LEU A 76 -10.33 2.92 -4.58
N MET A 77 -9.16 2.59 -5.14
CA MET A 77 -8.92 1.31 -5.79
C MET A 77 -8.92 0.18 -4.75
N LYS A 78 -9.55 -0.97 -5.06
CA LYS A 78 -9.61 -2.15 -4.18
C LYS A 78 -8.24 -2.54 -3.64
N ARG A 79 -7.23 -2.59 -4.51
CA ARG A 79 -5.85 -2.93 -4.14
C ARG A 79 -5.22 -1.94 -3.15
N ALA A 80 -5.52 -0.65 -3.29
CA ALA A 80 -5.02 0.39 -2.40
C ALA A 80 -5.75 0.37 -1.05
N VAL A 81 -7.06 0.23 -1.07
CA VAL A 81 -7.89 0.11 0.14
C VAL A 81 -7.48 -1.12 0.94
N ALA A 82 -7.35 -2.28 0.30
CA ALA A 82 -6.96 -3.53 0.97
C ALA A 82 -5.55 -3.44 1.59
N THR A 83 -4.59 -2.86 0.88
CA THR A 83 -3.25 -2.60 1.44
C THR A 83 -3.34 -1.66 2.64
N GLY A 84 -4.07 -0.55 2.50
CA GLY A 84 -4.26 0.43 3.56
C GLY A 84 -4.97 -0.13 4.79
N GLU A 85 -5.97 -1.00 4.63
CA GLU A 85 -6.66 -1.66 5.73
C GLU A 85 -5.72 -2.52 6.58
N ILE A 86 -4.87 -3.30 5.94
CA ILE A 86 -3.88 -4.13 6.64
C ILE A 86 -2.92 -3.24 7.45
N LEU A 87 -2.44 -2.15 6.86
CA LEU A 87 -1.61 -1.16 7.55
C LEU A 87 -2.36 -0.52 8.73
N SER A 88 -3.59 -0.10 8.49
CA SER A 88 -4.47 0.55 9.48
C SER A 88 -4.68 -0.32 10.72
N ILE A 89 -5.04 -1.58 10.52
CA ILE A 89 -5.27 -2.53 11.60
C ILE A 89 -3.97 -2.74 12.40
N ARG A 90 -2.86 -2.96 11.73
CA ARG A 90 -1.58 -3.25 12.39
C ARG A 90 -1.04 -2.05 13.17
N MET A 91 -1.23 -0.85 12.65
CA MET A 91 -0.71 0.39 13.23
C MET A 91 -1.69 1.05 14.21
N GLY A 92 -2.94 0.58 14.25
CA GLY A 92 -3.97 1.19 15.11
C GLY A 92 -4.36 2.61 14.68
N LEU A 93 -4.27 2.91 13.39
CA LEU A 93 -4.58 4.21 12.82
C LEU A 93 -5.77 4.12 11.87
N PRO A 94 -6.65 5.13 11.82
CA PRO A 94 -7.75 5.14 10.87
C PRO A 94 -7.24 5.24 9.43
N LEU A 95 -7.89 4.53 8.50
CA LEU A 95 -7.66 4.65 7.07
C LEU A 95 -8.65 5.65 6.49
N LEU A 96 -8.13 6.65 5.78
CA LEU A 96 -8.93 7.67 5.12
C LEU A 96 -8.81 7.52 3.60
N ALA A 97 -9.93 7.32 2.93
CA ALA A 97 -9.98 7.29 1.49
C ALA A 97 -9.97 8.71 0.92
N TRP A 98 -9.10 8.95 -0.04
CA TRP A 98 -8.98 10.25 -0.71
C TRP A 98 -9.20 10.08 -2.20
N PRO A 99 -10.34 10.54 -2.76
CA PRO A 99 -10.69 10.32 -4.16
C PRO A 99 -9.69 10.91 -5.17
N ASP A 100 -8.99 11.97 -4.80
CA ASP A 100 -8.08 12.68 -5.69
C ASP A 100 -6.70 12.04 -5.81
N ILE A 101 -6.36 11.08 -4.95
CA ILE A 101 -5.09 10.34 -5.04
C ILE A 101 -5.30 8.97 -5.69
N HIS A 102 -5.26 8.92 -7.00
CA HIS A 102 -5.34 7.67 -7.74
C HIS A 102 -4.27 7.63 -8.83
N GLU A 103 -3.93 6.42 -9.21
CA GLU A 103 -2.97 6.17 -10.27
C GLU A 103 -3.54 6.57 -11.62
N TYR A 104 -2.75 7.22 -12.47
CA TYR A 104 -3.14 7.50 -13.83
C TYR A 104 -3.45 6.19 -14.58
N GLY A 105 -4.64 6.10 -15.18
CA GLY A 105 -5.08 4.87 -15.82
C GLY A 105 -5.34 3.71 -14.86
N GLY A 106 -5.52 3.97 -13.56
CA GLY A 106 -5.72 2.95 -12.53
C GLY A 106 -6.98 2.10 -12.67
N LEU A 107 -7.98 2.62 -13.38
CA LEU A 107 -9.16 1.87 -13.84
C LEU A 107 -9.14 1.78 -15.38
N PHE A 108 -9.59 0.67 -15.90
CA PHE A 108 -9.85 0.53 -17.33
C PHE A 108 -11.19 -0.18 -17.54
N SER A 109 -11.88 0.16 -18.61
CA SER A 109 -13.10 -0.52 -18.99
C SER A 109 -12.78 -1.67 -19.94
N GLN A 110 -13.45 -2.79 -19.74
CA GLN A 110 -13.50 -3.87 -20.71
C GLN A 110 -14.63 -3.57 -21.68
N ASN A 111 -14.33 -2.83 -22.71
CA ASN A 111 -15.26 -2.64 -23.82
C ASN A 111 -14.91 -3.58 -24.96
#